data_79b2af3ab58021bf88006336ae9c2917
#
_entry.id   79b2af3ab58021bf88006336ae9c2917
#
_cell.length_a   1.000
_cell.length_b   1.000
_cell.length_c   1.000
_cell.angle_alpha   90.00
_cell.angle_beta   90.00
_cell.angle_gamma   90.00
#
_symmetry.space_group_name_H-M   'P 1'
#
loop_
_entity.id
_entity.type
_entity.pdbx_description
1 polymer ?
#
loop_
_entity_poly.entity_id
_entity_poly.type
_entity_poly.pdbx_seq_one_letter_code
_entity_poly.pdbx_strand_id
1 'polypeptide(L)'
;VGRLDRNTTGLLLFTNDDEFRQKFTKKGINRLFHIELDKNLKADDLKKIKEGFKIEGKLISVEEISYIKNAPKKEVGLKIKHTGNSVIRTIFDHFGYDTVRIDCVTIGPLTKKDLPRGRWKHLSQQDIDMFGRL
;
A
#
# COMPACT_ATOMS: atom_id res chain seq x y z
N VAL A 1 -1.72 -3.87 12.12
CA VAL A 1 -2.56 -4.65 11.22
C VAL A 1 -1.85 -4.82 9.88
N GLY A 2 -1.79 -6.05 9.41
CA GLY A 2 -1.05 -6.41 8.21
C GLY A 2 0.40 -6.79 8.50
N ARG A 3 1.06 -7.39 7.52
CA ARG A 3 2.47 -7.76 7.62
C ARG A 3 3.38 -6.58 7.34
N LEU A 4 4.46 -6.51 8.12
CA LEU A 4 5.47 -5.45 8.01
C LEU A 4 6.81 -6.11 7.70
N ASP A 5 7.66 -5.43 6.94
CA ASP A 5 9.03 -5.83 6.75
C ASP A 5 10.00 -4.68 7.09
N ARG A 6 11.31 -4.97 7.04
CA ARG A 6 12.34 -4.03 7.50
C ARG A 6 12.38 -2.72 6.74
N ASN A 7 12.01 -2.73 5.46
CA ASN A 7 12.12 -1.57 4.59
C ASN A 7 10.80 -0.84 4.43
N THR A 8 9.86 -1.12 5.32
CA THR A 8 8.55 -0.48 5.33
C THR A 8 8.54 0.68 6.31
N THR A 9 8.05 1.81 5.85
CA THR A 9 7.84 3.00 6.67
C THR A 9 6.41 3.50 6.51
N GLY A 10 6.07 4.57 7.21
CA GLY A 10 4.78 5.22 7.11
C GLY A 10 3.79 4.75 8.16
N LEU A 11 2.51 4.86 7.82
CA LEU A 11 1.43 4.58 8.75
C LEU A 11 1.36 3.12 9.18
N LEU A 12 1.16 2.92 10.47
CA LEU A 12 0.89 1.63 11.09
C LEU A 12 -0.41 1.75 11.88
N LEU A 13 -1.24 0.74 11.78
CA LEU A 13 -2.49 0.68 12.52
C LEU A 13 -2.42 -0.45 13.55
N PHE A 14 -2.65 -0.11 14.81
CA PHE A 14 -2.65 -1.07 15.92
C PHE A 14 -4.05 -1.16 16.52
N THR A 15 -4.48 -2.36 16.84
CA THR A 15 -5.75 -2.57 17.51
C THR A 15 -5.71 -3.82 18.39
N ASN A 16 -6.45 -3.78 19.51
CA ASN A 16 -6.73 -4.94 20.33
C ASN A 16 -8.17 -5.46 20.11
N ASP A 17 -8.89 -4.86 19.16
CA ASP A 17 -10.23 -5.29 18.78
C ASP A 17 -10.15 -6.31 17.65
N ASP A 18 -10.37 -7.59 17.98
CA ASP A 18 -10.31 -8.67 17.00
C ASP A 18 -11.38 -8.55 15.92
N GLU A 19 -12.55 -8.05 16.26
CA GLU A 19 -13.64 -7.86 15.32
C GLU A 19 -13.27 -6.81 14.27
N PHE A 20 -12.71 -5.68 14.69
CA PHE A 20 -12.21 -4.66 13.78
C PHE A 20 -11.11 -5.21 12.86
N ARG A 21 -10.16 -5.96 13.45
CA ARG A 21 -9.06 -6.55 12.68
C ARG A 21 -9.57 -7.51 11.60
N GLN A 22 -10.55 -8.34 11.94
CA GLN A 22 -11.15 -9.27 10.98
C GLN A 22 -11.85 -8.55 9.84
N LYS A 23 -12.62 -7.51 10.15
CA LYS A 23 -13.28 -6.68 9.14
C LYS A 23 -12.27 -6.01 8.22
N PHE A 24 -11.21 -5.46 8.79
CA PHE A 24 -10.13 -4.81 8.05
C PHE A 24 -9.47 -5.79 7.07
N THR A 25 -9.19 -7.00 7.53
CA THR A 25 -8.54 -8.03 6.71
C THR A 25 -9.46 -8.56 5.62
N LYS A 26 -10.73 -8.81 5.93
CA LYS A 26 -11.69 -9.39 4.98
C LYS A 26 -12.12 -8.44 3.88
N LYS A 27 -12.44 -7.20 4.23
CA LYS A 27 -12.95 -6.22 3.26
C LYS A 27 -11.85 -5.66 2.35
N GLY A 28 -10.61 -5.69 2.81
CA GLY A 28 -9.53 -5.02 2.13
C GLY A 28 -9.77 -3.52 2.11
N ILE A 29 -8.90 -2.77 2.75
CA ILE A 29 -9.00 -1.31 2.77
C ILE A 29 -7.93 -0.75 1.86
N ASN A 30 -8.30 0.22 1.04
CA ASN A 30 -7.37 0.88 0.15
C ASN A 30 -6.24 1.52 0.94
N ARG A 31 -5.02 1.20 0.55
CA ARG A 31 -3.80 1.82 1.07
C ARG A 31 -3.04 2.43 -0.08
N LEU A 32 -2.56 3.63 0.12
CA LEU A 32 -1.68 4.29 -0.83
C LEU A 32 -0.25 4.16 -0.36
N PHE A 33 0.60 3.64 -1.23
CA PHE A 33 2.02 3.47 -0.95
C PHE A 33 2.86 4.31 -1.89
N HIS A 34 3.92 4.90 -1.36
CA HIS A 34 5.00 5.47 -2.14
C HIS A 34 6.11 4.42 -2.19
N ILE A 35 6.43 3.96 -3.37
CA ILE A 35 7.37 2.86 -3.57
C ILE A 35 8.58 3.35 -4.35
N GLU A 36 9.77 3.06 -3.86
CA GLU A 36 11.01 3.30 -4.58
C GLU A 36 11.57 1.97 -5.08
N LEU A 37 11.82 1.91 -6.38
CA LEU A 37 12.41 0.76 -7.05
C LEU A 37 13.90 0.98 -7.27
N ASP A 38 14.63 -0.09 -7.56
CA ASP A 38 16.07 -0.04 -7.86
C ASP A 38 16.39 0.66 -9.18
N LYS A 39 15.42 0.74 -10.08
CA LYS A 39 15.55 1.34 -11.41
C LYS A 39 14.23 1.91 -11.89
N ASN A 40 14.26 2.73 -12.92
CA ASN A 40 13.06 3.34 -13.47
C ASN A 40 12.06 2.29 -13.95
N LEU A 41 10.80 2.47 -13.57
CA LEU A 41 9.71 1.61 -14.02
C LEU A 41 9.40 1.96 -15.48
N LYS A 42 9.46 0.96 -16.36
CA LYS A 42 9.14 1.14 -17.77
C LYS A 42 7.65 1.40 -17.96
N ALA A 43 7.31 2.26 -18.91
CA ALA A 43 5.93 2.59 -19.20
C ALA A 43 5.09 1.36 -19.57
N ASP A 44 5.65 0.39 -20.29
CA ASP A 44 4.97 -0.86 -20.63
C ASP A 44 4.65 -1.69 -19.39
N ASP A 45 5.58 -1.76 -18.45
CA ASP A 45 5.37 -2.51 -17.20
C ASP A 45 4.32 -1.84 -16.32
N LEU A 46 4.36 -0.50 -16.24
CA LEU A 46 3.35 0.27 -15.51
C LEU A 46 1.96 -0.01 -16.09
N LYS A 47 1.84 -0.03 -17.41
CA LYS A 47 0.59 -0.32 -18.10
C LYS A 47 0.08 -1.73 -17.79
N LYS A 48 0.98 -2.71 -17.79
CA LYS A 48 0.62 -4.10 -17.48
C LYS A 48 0.13 -4.26 -16.06
N ILE A 49 0.79 -3.59 -15.11
CA ILE A 49 0.36 -3.60 -13.70
C ILE A 49 -1.01 -2.95 -13.58
N LYS A 50 -1.20 -1.82 -14.24
CA LYS A 50 -2.46 -1.06 -14.21
C LYS A 50 -3.64 -1.85 -14.76
N GLU A 51 -3.42 -2.62 -15.84
CA GLU A 51 -4.44 -3.44 -16.48
C GLU A 51 -4.73 -4.75 -15.75
N GLY A 52 -3.83 -5.17 -14.87
CA GLY A 52 -3.90 -6.46 -14.21
C GLY A 52 -3.10 -7.53 -14.95
N PHE A 53 -2.59 -8.49 -14.22
CA PHE A 53 -1.78 -9.58 -14.77
C PHE A 53 -1.90 -10.81 -13.88
N LYS A 54 -1.44 -11.95 -14.39
CA LYS A 54 -1.52 -13.21 -13.64
C LYS A 54 -0.15 -13.66 -13.16
N ILE A 55 -0.08 -14.11 -11.92
CA ILE A 55 1.06 -14.80 -11.34
C ILE A 55 0.58 -16.18 -10.89
N GLU A 56 1.19 -17.24 -11.44
CA GLU A 56 0.84 -18.62 -11.12
C GLU A 56 -0.67 -18.90 -11.27
N GLY A 57 -1.26 -18.35 -12.32
CA GLY A 57 -2.69 -18.51 -12.61
C GLY A 57 -3.62 -17.63 -11.80
N LYS A 58 -3.09 -16.84 -10.87
CA LYS A 58 -3.87 -15.95 -10.01
C LYS A 58 -3.81 -14.53 -10.54
N LEU A 59 -4.98 -13.93 -10.75
CA LEU A 59 -5.07 -12.54 -11.22
C LEU A 59 -4.66 -11.58 -10.11
N ILE A 60 -3.69 -10.72 -10.42
CA ILE A 60 -3.24 -9.64 -9.55
C ILE A 60 -3.71 -8.33 -10.17
N SER A 61 -4.43 -7.54 -9.40
CA SER A 61 -4.88 -6.22 -9.84
C SER A 61 -4.66 -5.20 -8.74
N VAL A 62 -4.39 -3.97 -9.17
CA VAL A 62 -4.21 -2.84 -8.25
C VAL A 62 -5.32 -1.82 -8.54
N GLU A 63 -5.67 -1.02 -7.53
CA GLU A 63 -6.68 0.04 -7.71
C GLU A 63 -6.11 1.17 -8.58
N GLU A 64 -4.86 1.52 -8.39
CA GLU A 64 -4.21 2.60 -9.12
C GLU A 64 -2.69 2.46 -9.03
N ILE A 65 -2.00 2.82 -10.11
CA ILE A 65 -0.54 2.95 -10.12
C ILE A 65 -0.17 4.12 -11.03
N SER A 66 0.77 4.95 -10.57
CA SER A 66 1.23 6.10 -11.35
C SER A 66 2.64 6.50 -10.94
N TYR A 67 3.33 7.19 -11.86
CA TYR A 67 4.57 7.88 -11.50
C TYR A 67 4.25 9.03 -10.56
N ILE A 68 5.20 9.36 -9.70
CA ILE A 68 5.07 10.50 -8.79
C ILE A 68 5.54 11.77 -9.51
N LYS A 69 4.72 12.81 -9.45
CA LYS A 69 5.02 14.09 -10.07
C LYS A 69 6.29 14.68 -9.47
N ASN A 70 7.18 15.16 -10.34
CA ASN A 70 8.46 15.79 -9.97
C ASN A 70 9.44 14.85 -9.26
N ALA A 71 9.32 13.55 -9.50
CA ALA A 71 10.22 12.53 -8.96
C ALA A 71 10.77 11.64 -10.07
N PRO A 72 11.87 10.94 -9.84
CA PRO A 72 12.38 9.96 -10.79
C PRO A 72 11.35 8.86 -11.09
N LYS A 73 11.42 8.26 -12.27
CA LYS A 73 10.49 7.19 -12.66
C LYS A 73 10.64 5.89 -11.88
N LYS A 74 11.65 5.78 -11.05
CA LYS A 74 11.78 4.67 -10.10
C LYS A 74 10.90 4.83 -8.88
N GLU A 75 10.29 5.99 -8.68
CA GLU A 75 9.35 6.26 -7.59
C GLU A 75 7.93 6.26 -8.12
N VAL A 76 7.08 5.44 -7.53
CA VAL A 76 5.70 5.25 -7.98
C VAL A 76 4.73 5.29 -6.81
N GLY A 77 3.52 5.76 -7.08
CA GLY A 77 2.39 5.66 -6.16
C GLY A 77 1.55 4.45 -6.52
N LEU A 78 1.27 3.61 -5.54
CA LEU A 78 0.47 2.41 -5.72
C LEU A 78 -0.69 2.40 -4.72
N LYS A 79 -1.90 2.27 -5.22
CA LYS A 79 -3.10 2.08 -4.41
C LYS A 79 -3.58 0.65 -4.54
N ILE A 80 -3.70 -0.04 -3.43
CA ILE A 80 -4.05 -1.46 -3.42
C ILE A 80 -4.89 -1.78 -2.18
N LYS A 81 -5.83 -2.71 -2.33
CA LYS A 81 -6.69 -3.17 -1.23
C LYS A 81 -6.07 -4.25 -0.37
N HIS A 82 -5.12 -5.00 -0.90
CA HIS A 82 -4.51 -6.10 -0.18
C HIS A 82 -3.59 -5.61 0.94
N THR A 83 -3.46 -6.43 1.96
CA THR A 83 -2.86 -6.04 3.22
C THR A 83 -1.43 -6.52 3.41
N GLY A 84 -0.69 -6.87 2.48
CA GLY A 84 0.66 -7.39 2.70
C GLY A 84 1.70 -6.70 1.85
N ASN A 85 2.81 -6.29 2.46
CA ASN A 85 3.96 -5.79 1.71
C ASN A 85 4.58 -6.85 0.81
N SER A 86 4.39 -8.13 1.16
CA SER A 86 4.83 -9.25 0.33
C SER A 86 4.15 -9.25 -1.04
N VAL A 87 2.88 -8.83 -1.12
CA VAL A 87 2.17 -8.71 -2.40
C VAL A 87 2.82 -7.65 -3.27
N ILE A 88 3.18 -6.50 -2.69
CA ILE A 88 3.83 -5.40 -3.40
C ILE A 88 5.17 -5.86 -3.97
N ARG A 89 5.99 -6.51 -3.16
CA ARG A 89 7.28 -7.06 -3.61
C ARG A 89 7.11 -8.08 -4.71
N THR A 90 6.12 -8.96 -4.58
CA THR A 90 5.82 -9.97 -5.59
C THR A 90 5.46 -9.35 -6.92
N ILE A 91 4.65 -8.28 -6.91
CA ILE A 91 4.27 -7.57 -8.13
C ILE A 91 5.51 -7.07 -8.87
N PHE A 92 6.38 -6.35 -8.19
CA PHE A 92 7.55 -5.75 -8.84
C PHE A 92 8.63 -6.78 -9.17
N ASP A 93 8.82 -7.80 -8.34
CA ASP A 93 9.74 -8.92 -8.64
C ASP A 93 9.34 -9.64 -9.92
N HIS A 94 8.03 -9.80 -10.16
CA HIS A 94 7.52 -10.44 -11.37
C HIS A 94 7.99 -9.72 -12.64
N PHE A 95 8.14 -8.40 -12.58
CA PHE A 95 8.59 -7.59 -13.71
C PHE A 95 10.10 -7.28 -13.66
N GLY A 96 10.83 -7.86 -12.71
CA GLY A 96 12.28 -7.73 -12.63
C GLY A 96 12.79 -6.50 -11.88
N TYR A 97 12.00 -5.94 -10.98
CA TYR A 97 12.37 -4.79 -10.17
C TYR A 97 12.54 -5.19 -8.71
N ASP A 98 13.56 -4.64 -8.05
CA ASP A 98 13.71 -4.74 -6.60
C ASP A 98 13.04 -3.56 -5.93
N THR A 99 12.31 -3.83 -4.87
CA THR A 99 11.65 -2.79 -4.08
C THR A 99 12.60 -2.32 -2.99
N VAL A 100 13.11 -1.09 -3.15
CA VAL A 100 14.08 -0.49 -2.23
C VAL A 100 13.40 0.04 -0.98
N ARG A 101 12.25 0.71 -1.15
CA ARG A 101 11.50 1.31 -0.04
C ARG A 101 10.01 1.21 -0.30
N ILE A 102 9.26 0.94 0.77
CA ILE A 102 7.81 0.96 0.76
C ILE A 102 7.36 1.89 1.90
N ASP A 103 6.65 2.95 1.57
CA ASP A 103 6.15 3.93 2.53
C ASP A 103 4.63 3.99 2.45
N CYS A 104 3.95 3.65 3.53
CA CYS A 104 2.49 3.70 3.59
C CYS A 104 2.04 5.14 3.88
N VAL A 105 1.42 5.77 2.90
CA VAL A 105 0.99 7.18 2.97
C VAL A 105 -0.42 7.31 3.54
N THR A 106 -1.33 6.46 3.09
CA THR A 106 -2.71 6.44 3.59
C THR A 106 -3.19 5.03 3.88
N ILE A 107 -4.09 4.90 4.85
CA ILE A 107 -4.83 3.68 5.14
C ILE A 107 -6.30 4.10 5.18
N GLY A 108 -7.06 3.77 4.11
CA GLY A 108 -8.43 4.26 3.97
C GLY A 108 -8.48 5.79 4.10
N PRO A 109 -9.27 6.33 5.03
CA PRO A 109 -9.37 7.79 5.22
C PRO A 109 -8.21 8.41 6.00
N LEU A 110 -7.34 7.59 6.60
CA LEU A 110 -6.23 8.08 7.42
C LEU A 110 -5.03 8.45 6.56
N THR A 111 -4.39 9.57 6.89
CA THR A 111 -3.18 10.04 6.22
C THR A 111 -2.09 10.34 7.24
N LYS A 112 -0.82 10.17 6.87
CA LYS A 112 0.30 10.52 7.74
C LYS A 112 0.59 12.02 7.80
N LYS A 113 -0.14 12.82 7.06
CA LYS A 113 0.10 14.26 6.91
C LYS A 113 0.20 15.01 8.24
N ASP A 114 -0.67 14.66 9.19
CA ASP A 114 -0.75 15.33 10.48
C ASP A 114 -0.13 14.51 11.63
N LEU A 115 0.63 13.46 11.29
CA LEU A 115 1.26 12.60 12.27
C LEU A 115 2.77 12.54 12.03
N PRO A 116 3.55 13.32 12.77
CA PRO A 116 5.01 13.31 12.61
C PRO A 116 5.61 11.93 12.85
N ARG A 117 6.73 11.67 12.20
CA ARG A 117 7.45 10.40 12.31
C ARG A 117 7.78 10.07 13.77
N GLY A 118 7.55 8.82 14.16
CA GLY A 118 7.77 8.35 15.52
C GLY A 118 6.67 8.70 16.49
N ARG A 119 5.60 9.35 16.03
CA ARG A 119 4.46 9.71 16.86
C ARG A 119 3.29 8.76 16.62
N TRP A 120 2.38 8.72 17.58
CA TRP A 120 1.16 7.94 17.48
C TRP A 120 -0.02 8.73 18.06
N LYS A 121 -1.22 8.35 17.70
CA LYS A 121 -2.44 8.93 18.26
C LYS A 121 -3.53 7.87 18.31
N HIS A 122 -4.46 8.02 19.25
CA HIS A 122 -5.68 7.24 19.26
C HIS A 122 -6.61 7.70 18.13
N LEU A 123 -7.29 6.76 17.50
CA LEU A 123 -8.32 7.11 16.53
C LEU A 123 -9.58 7.55 17.27
N SER A 124 -10.22 8.60 16.76
CA SER A 124 -11.52 9.03 17.29
C SER A 124 -12.61 8.06 16.86
N GLN A 125 -13.76 8.11 17.54
CA GLN A 125 -14.92 7.30 17.13
C GLN A 125 -15.33 7.64 15.69
N GLN A 126 -15.22 8.90 15.29
CA GLN A 126 -15.50 9.33 13.93
C GLN A 126 -14.58 8.64 12.92
N ASP A 127 -13.28 8.53 13.21
CA ASP A 127 -12.31 7.83 12.35
C ASP A 127 -12.69 6.35 12.21
N ILE A 128 -13.05 5.71 13.33
CA ILE A 128 -13.45 4.30 13.34
C ILE A 128 -14.72 4.10 12.51
N ASP A 129 -15.69 4.99 12.64
CA ASP A 129 -16.93 4.92 11.89
C ASP A 129 -16.70 5.08 10.39
N MET A 130 -15.76 5.91 9.99
CA MET A 130 -15.36 6.06 8.57
C MET A 130 -14.85 4.74 7.99
N PHE A 131 -14.08 3.96 8.74
CA PHE A 131 -13.66 2.63 8.30
C PHE A 131 -14.83 1.69 8.08
N GLY A 132 -15.86 1.79 8.90
CA GLY A 132 -17.06 0.97 8.76
C GLY A 132 -17.89 1.25 7.51
N ARG A 133 -17.68 2.40 6.87
CA ARG A 133 -18.39 2.80 5.63
C ARG A 133 -17.69 2.38 4.35
N LEU A 134 -16.47 1.88 4.47
CA LEU A 134 -15.65 1.52 3.30
C LEU A 134 -16.02 0.13 2.72
#